data_354f7ebd97c8ee6e060f9b6606b0ec08
#
_entry.id   354f7ebd97c8ee6e060f9b6606b0ec08
#
_cell.length_a   1.000
_cell.length_b   1.000
_cell.length_c   1.000
_cell.angle_alpha   90.00
_cell.angle_beta   90.00
_cell.angle_gamma   90.00
#
_symmetry.space_group_name_H-M   'P 1'
#
loop_
_entity.id
_entity.type
_entity.pdbx_description
1 polymer ?
#
loop_
_entity_poly.entity_id
_entity_poly.type
_entity_poly.pdbx_seq_one_letter_code
_entity_poly.pdbx_strand_id
1 'polypeptide(L)'
;MTDVLDKPTTSPISTRRHGDVLIVMSNNPPVNALGHAVRQGLVAAIERAEADDSVKAVVIACEGQTFFAGADVSEFGTPKAFEQPMLPQVVDRIENCTKPVVAAIHGTALGGGLEVALGCHYRVAVPSAKLEIGRAHV
;
A
#
# COMPACT_ATOMS: atom_id res chain seq x y z
N MET A 1 -25.58 -1.43 -11.02
CA MET A 1 -25.13 -1.37 -11.10
C MET A 1 -24.41 -1.22 -11.44
N THR A 2 -24.14 -1.23 -11.50
CA THR A 2 -23.54 -1.15 -11.68
C THR A 2 -22.66 -0.60 -11.86
N ASP A 3 -22.34 -0.45 -11.61
CA ASP A 3 -21.50 0.04 -11.67
C ASP A 3 -20.50 -0.07 -12.12
N VAL A 4 -20.24 -0.36 -12.09
CA VAL A 4 -19.38 -0.61 -12.42
C VAL A 4 -18.93 -0.37 -13.51
N LEU A 5 -19.07 -0.41 -13.88
CA LEU A 5 -18.75 -0.25 -14.88
C LEU A 5 -18.41 0.77 -15.25
N ASP A 6 -18.65 1.08 -14.73
CA ASP A 6 -18.54 2.12 -15.03
C ASP A 6 -17.46 2.75 -15.03
N LYS A 7 -16.76 2.57 -14.40
CA LYS A 7 -15.69 3.18 -14.41
C LYS A 7 -14.68 2.34 -14.26
N PRO A 8 -13.97 2.14 -15.20
CA PRO A 8 -12.77 1.45 -15.01
C PRO A 8 -12.04 2.26 -14.04
N THR A 9 -11.75 1.68 -13.00
CA THR A 9 -10.94 2.33 -12.07
C THR A 9 -9.57 2.44 -12.61
N THR A 10 -8.97 3.60 -12.43
CA THR A 10 -7.58 3.79 -12.78
C THR A 10 -6.68 3.65 -11.57
N SER A 11 -7.26 3.46 -10.38
CA SER A 11 -6.45 3.32 -9.18
C SER A 11 -5.89 1.91 -9.09
N PRO A 12 -4.60 1.76 -8.79
CA PRO A 12 -4.03 0.45 -8.53
C PRO A 12 -4.42 -0.11 -7.17
N ILE A 13 -5.05 0.71 -6.33
CA ILE A 13 -5.47 0.27 -5.00
C ILE A 13 -6.96 -0.03 -5.02
N SER A 14 -7.31 -1.20 -4.52
CA SER A 14 -8.71 -1.59 -4.35
C SER A 14 -8.93 -2.06 -2.92
N THR A 15 -10.17 -2.12 -2.51
CA THR A 15 -10.52 -2.58 -1.17
C THR A 15 -11.63 -3.59 -1.25
N ARG A 16 -11.62 -4.51 -0.29
CA ARG A 16 -12.73 -5.45 -0.13
C ARG A 16 -12.85 -5.81 1.34
N ARG A 17 -13.97 -6.38 1.68
CA ARG A 17 -14.24 -6.75 3.06
C ARG A 17 -14.06 -8.23 3.28
N HIS A 18 -13.53 -8.57 4.43
CA HIS A 18 -13.56 -9.92 4.95
C HIS A 18 -14.06 -9.79 6.39
N GLY A 19 -15.37 -9.94 6.55
CA GLY A 19 -15.98 -9.67 7.84
C GLY A 19 -15.80 -8.19 8.19
N ASP A 20 -15.25 -7.92 9.34
CA ASP A 20 -15.00 -6.55 9.78
C ASP A 20 -13.57 -6.07 9.48
N VAL A 21 -12.86 -6.79 8.61
CA VAL A 21 -11.54 -6.40 8.16
C VAL A 21 -11.61 -5.81 6.76
N LEU A 22 -11.01 -4.65 6.58
CA LEU A 22 -10.88 -4.05 5.26
C LEU A 22 -9.53 -4.49 4.67
N ILE A 23 -9.59 -5.17 3.53
CA ILE A 23 -8.38 -5.60 2.84
C ILE A 23 -8.07 -4.57 1.77
N VAL A 24 -6.91 -3.96 1.86
CA VAL A 24 -6.41 -2.96 0.92
C VAL A 24 -5.40 -3.67 0.03
N MET A 25 -5.70 -3.73 -1.25
CA MET A 25 -4.92 -4.52 -2.18
C MET A 25 -4.31 -3.62 -3.24
N SER A 26 -3.01 -3.74 -3.45
CA SER A 26 -2.33 -3.04 -4.52
C SER A 26 -2.12 -3.99 -5.70
N ASN A 27 -2.45 -3.50 -6.89
CA ASN A 27 -2.18 -4.23 -8.12
C ASN A 27 -1.53 -3.27 -9.10
N ASN A 28 -0.22 -3.18 -9.03
CA ASN A 28 0.57 -2.27 -9.85
C ASN A 28 1.79 -3.01 -10.39
N PRO A 29 1.56 -3.92 -11.36
CA PRO A 29 2.65 -4.75 -11.87
C PRO A 29 3.74 -3.91 -12.51
N PRO A 30 4.97 -4.41 -12.59
CA PRO A 30 5.34 -5.77 -12.18
C PRO A 30 5.70 -5.91 -10.70
N VAL A 31 6.05 -4.84 -10.00
CA VAL A 31 6.63 -4.95 -8.67
C VAL A 31 5.92 -4.11 -7.62
N ASN A 32 4.73 -3.65 -7.94
CA ASN A 32 3.93 -2.83 -7.02
C ASN A 32 4.73 -1.62 -6.52
N ALA A 33 5.36 -0.92 -7.46
CA ALA A 33 6.12 0.27 -7.12
C ALA A 33 5.23 1.33 -6.47
N LEU A 34 5.81 2.13 -5.60
CA LEU A 34 5.09 3.13 -4.82
C LEU A 34 4.98 4.46 -5.58
N GLY A 35 4.35 4.41 -6.75
CA GLY A 35 4.06 5.61 -7.51
C GLY A 35 2.98 6.45 -6.86
N HIS A 36 2.74 7.61 -7.44
CA HIS A 36 1.78 8.57 -6.88
C HIS A 36 0.40 7.96 -6.70
N ALA A 37 -0.10 7.23 -7.70
CA ALA A 37 -1.43 6.65 -7.60
C ALA A 37 -1.53 5.61 -6.48
N VAL A 38 -0.46 4.85 -6.26
CA VAL A 38 -0.43 3.89 -5.16
C VAL A 38 -0.42 4.63 -3.83
N ARG A 39 0.43 5.64 -3.70
CA ARG A 39 0.51 6.43 -2.47
C ARG A 39 -0.82 7.09 -2.15
N GLN A 40 -1.44 7.69 -3.16
CA GLN A 40 -2.74 8.34 -2.99
C GLN A 40 -3.82 7.33 -2.60
N GLY A 41 -3.82 6.17 -3.24
CA GLY A 41 -4.80 5.13 -2.95
C GLY A 41 -4.66 4.56 -1.56
N LEU A 42 -3.42 4.42 -1.07
CA LEU A 42 -3.19 3.91 0.29
C LEU A 42 -3.75 4.87 1.33
N VAL A 43 -3.49 6.18 1.17
CA VAL A 43 -4.02 7.17 2.10
C VAL A 43 -5.53 7.17 2.07
N ALA A 44 -6.13 7.13 0.87
CA ALA A 44 -7.58 7.13 0.75
C ALA A 44 -8.19 5.89 1.42
N ALA A 45 -7.54 4.74 1.29
CA ALA A 45 -8.04 3.51 1.90
C ALA A 45 -8.00 3.58 3.42
N ILE A 46 -6.93 4.15 3.98
CA ILE A 46 -6.83 4.32 5.43
C ILE A 46 -7.93 5.26 5.92
N GLU A 47 -8.16 6.36 5.22
CA GLU A 47 -9.21 7.30 5.60
C GLU A 47 -10.58 6.65 5.53
N ARG A 48 -10.81 5.84 4.51
CA ARG A 48 -12.07 5.11 4.39
C ARG A 48 -12.26 4.15 5.55
N ALA A 49 -11.20 3.45 5.94
CA ALA A 49 -11.28 2.52 7.05
C ALA A 49 -11.64 3.23 8.35
N GLU A 50 -11.03 4.40 8.58
CA GLU A 50 -11.31 5.14 9.80
C GLU A 50 -12.71 5.70 9.84
N ALA A 51 -13.27 6.04 8.69
CA ALA A 51 -14.61 6.63 8.63
C ALA A 51 -15.72 5.59 8.75
N ASP A 52 -15.41 4.31 8.63
CA ASP A 52 -16.43 3.25 8.62
C ASP A 52 -16.37 2.48 9.93
N ASP A 53 -17.36 2.73 10.79
CA ASP A 53 -17.38 2.11 12.13
C ASP A 53 -17.44 0.59 12.08
N SER A 54 -17.88 0.01 10.97
CA SER A 54 -17.95 -1.44 10.85
C SER A 54 -16.61 -2.07 10.53
N VAL A 55 -15.60 -1.27 10.16
CA VAL A 55 -14.25 -1.77 9.93
C VAL A 55 -13.49 -1.76 11.25
N LYS A 56 -12.98 -2.91 11.65
CA LYS A 56 -12.27 -3.04 12.93
C LYS A 56 -10.76 -3.14 12.73
N ALA A 57 -10.32 -3.53 11.55
CA ALA A 57 -8.90 -3.67 11.26
C ALA A 57 -8.68 -3.57 9.76
N VAL A 58 -7.42 -3.33 9.39
CA VAL A 58 -7.02 -3.15 7.99
C VAL A 58 -5.87 -4.09 7.69
N VAL A 59 -5.92 -4.73 6.52
CA VAL A 59 -4.79 -5.51 6.02
C VAL A 59 -4.34 -4.86 4.71
N ILE A 60 -3.05 -4.60 4.59
CA ILE A 60 -2.46 -4.11 3.35
C ILE A 60 -1.70 -5.25 2.70
N ALA A 61 -2.03 -5.55 1.46
CA ALA A 61 -1.42 -6.65 0.72
C ALA A 61 -1.25 -6.24 -0.75
N CYS A 62 -0.53 -7.05 -1.50
CA CYS A 62 -0.29 -6.80 -2.91
C CYS A 62 -0.65 -8.02 -3.73
N GLU A 63 -1.17 -7.77 -4.94
CA GLU A 63 -1.37 -8.80 -5.94
C GLU A 63 -0.04 -9.13 -6.60
N GLY A 64 -0.01 -10.26 -7.31
CA GLY A 64 1.12 -10.61 -8.12
C GLY A 64 2.27 -11.18 -7.33
N GLN A 65 3.49 -10.89 -7.77
CA GLN A 65 4.66 -11.61 -7.31
C GLN A 65 5.24 -11.09 -6.02
N THR A 66 4.92 -9.86 -5.64
CA THR A 66 5.64 -9.27 -4.53
C THR A 66 4.85 -8.15 -3.85
N PHE A 67 5.13 -7.97 -2.58
CA PHE A 67 4.74 -6.79 -1.83
C PHE A 67 5.43 -5.57 -2.46
N PHE A 68 5.12 -4.38 -2.01
CA PHE A 68 5.71 -3.17 -2.61
C PHE A 68 7.22 -3.27 -2.67
N ALA A 69 7.77 -3.04 -3.84
CA ALA A 69 9.20 -3.18 -4.07
C ALA A 69 9.80 -1.85 -4.53
N GLY A 70 9.76 -0.88 -3.64
CA GLY A 70 10.48 0.37 -3.84
C GLY A 70 9.69 1.47 -4.50
N ALA A 71 10.38 2.56 -4.79
CA ALA A 71 9.81 3.71 -5.45
C ALA A 71 9.58 3.43 -6.93
N ASP A 72 8.68 4.20 -7.52
CA ASP A 72 8.43 4.07 -8.94
C ASP A 72 9.45 4.91 -9.70
N VAL A 73 10.48 4.26 -10.21
CA VAL A 73 11.56 4.97 -10.89
C VAL A 73 11.08 5.63 -12.19
N SER A 74 9.98 5.15 -12.75
CA SER A 74 9.45 5.76 -13.97
C SER A 74 8.91 7.16 -13.72
N GLU A 75 8.64 7.52 -12.46
CA GLU A 75 8.18 8.87 -12.12
C GLU A 75 9.34 9.83 -11.86
N PHE A 76 10.55 9.33 -11.72
CA PHE A 76 11.71 10.17 -11.46
C PHE A 76 11.88 11.17 -12.58
N GLY A 77 12.09 12.44 -12.22
CA GLY A 77 12.20 13.50 -13.20
C GLY A 77 10.87 14.04 -13.69
N THR A 78 9.76 13.52 -13.18
CA THR A 78 8.44 14.02 -13.51
C THR A 78 7.80 14.68 -12.29
N PRO A 79 6.78 15.52 -12.49
CA PRO A 79 6.09 16.11 -11.34
C PRO A 79 5.51 15.09 -10.38
N LYS A 80 5.13 13.92 -10.86
CA LYS A 80 4.51 12.90 -10.02
C LYS A 80 5.41 12.41 -8.90
N ALA A 81 6.72 12.47 -9.10
CA ALA A 81 7.66 12.06 -8.07
C ALA A 81 7.53 12.90 -6.82
N PHE A 82 7.05 14.14 -6.97
CA PHE A 82 6.96 15.07 -5.86
C PHE A 82 5.52 15.42 -5.49
N GLU A 83 4.53 14.79 -6.13
CA GLU A 83 3.13 15.06 -5.78
C GLU A 83 2.77 14.37 -4.49
N GLN A 84 2.04 15.09 -3.66
CA GLN A 84 1.58 14.54 -2.41
C GLN A 84 0.43 13.56 -2.63
N PRO A 85 0.34 12.55 -1.77
CA PRO A 85 1.19 12.34 -0.60
C PRO A 85 2.53 11.75 -1.00
N MET A 86 3.58 12.23 -0.35
CA MET A 86 4.90 11.63 -0.46
C MET A 86 4.95 10.40 0.44
N LEU A 87 5.96 9.56 0.25
CA LEU A 87 6.05 8.32 1.01
C LEU A 87 6.06 8.54 2.54
N PRO A 88 6.81 9.50 3.07
CA PRO A 88 6.74 9.73 4.52
C PRO A 88 5.34 10.06 5.02
N GLN A 89 4.55 10.75 4.21
CA GLN A 89 3.17 11.07 4.59
C GLN A 89 2.31 9.81 4.60
N VAL A 90 2.54 8.90 3.66
CA VAL A 90 1.80 7.62 3.61
C VAL A 90 2.12 6.80 4.85
N VAL A 91 3.40 6.66 5.17
CA VAL A 91 3.84 5.90 6.33
C VAL A 91 3.26 6.50 7.61
N ASP A 92 3.31 7.82 7.72
CA ASP A 92 2.79 8.52 8.88
C ASP A 92 1.29 8.31 9.03
N ARG A 93 0.58 8.36 7.92
CA ARG A 93 -0.87 8.17 7.93
C ARG A 93 -1.24 6.76 8.36
N ILE A 94 -0.48 5.76 7.92
CA ILE A 94 -0.70 4.38 8.33
C ILE A 94 -0.42 4.23 9.82
N GLU A 95 0.72 4.74 10.26
CA GLU A 95 1.14 4.61 11.64
C GLU A 95 0.13 5.23 12.60
N ASN A 96 -0.45 6.35 12.20
CA ASN A 96 -1.39 7.08 13.04
C ASN A 96 -2.84 6.65 12.82
N CYS A 97 -3.07 5.60 12.08
CA CYS A 97 -4.42 5.07 11.91
C CYS A 97 -4.98 4.62 13.26
N THR A 98 -6.23 4.96 13.51
CA THR A 98 -6.86 4.63 14.77
C THR A 98 -7.28 3.17 14.88
N LYS A 99 -7.16 2.42 13.78
CA LYS A 99 -7.49 0.99 13.76
C LYS A 99 -6.23 0.20 13.44
N PRO A 100 -6.13 -1.05 13.91
CA PRO A 100 -4.94 -1.84 13.60
C PRO A 100 -4.74 -2.01 12.09
N VAL A 101 -3.51 -1.85 11.66
CA VAL A 101 -3.13 -2.04 10.25
C VAL A 101 -2.05 -3.12 10.21
N VAL A 102 -2.30 -4.15 9.44
CA VAL A 102 -1.41 -5.30 9.31
C VAL A 102 -0.87 -5.34 7.89
N ALA A 103 0.43 -5.48 7.75
CA ALA A 103 1.04 -5.72 6.45
C ALA A 103 1.12 -7.23 6.22
N ALA A 104 0.59 -7.70 5.10
CA ALA A 104 0.68 -9.11 4.72
C ALA A 104 1.69 -9.21 3.58
N ILE A 105 2.86 -9.76 3.88
CA ILE A 105 4.01 -9.67 3.01
C ILE A 105 4.30 -10.99 2.32
N HIS A 106 4.42 -10.94 1.00
CA HIS A 106 4.98 -12.03 0.21
C HIS A 106 5.97 -11.43 -0.78
N GLY A 107 6.86 -12.25 -1.30
CA GLY A 107 7.91 -11.73 -2.17
C GLY A 107 8.85 -10.84 -1.39
N THR A 108 9.07 -9.64 -1.88
CA THR A 108 10.04 -8.74 -1.26
C THR A 108 9.39 -7.42 -0.87
N ALA A 109 9.59 -7.02 0.37
CA ALA A 109 9.30 -5.66 0.82
C ALA A 109 10.63 -4.91 0.73
N LEU A 110 10.78 -4.06 -0.28
CA LEU A 110 12.06 -3.45 -0.60
C LEU A 110 12.01 -1.94 -0.46
N GLY A 111 12.97 -1.35 0.20
CA GLY A 111 13.11 0.10 0.29
C GLY A 111 11.86 0.75 0.85
N GLY A 112 11.20 1.59 0.05
CA GLY A 112 9.95 2.23 0.47
C GLY A 112 8.88 1.23 0.83
N GLY A 113 8.88 0.05 0.19
CA GLY A 113 7.94 -1.00 0.55
C GLY A 113 8.17 -1.52 1.95
N LEU A 114 9.42 -1.64 2.36
CA LEU A 114 9.72 -1.99 3.74
C LEU A 114 9.27 -0.87 4.68
N GLU A 115 9.44 0.37 4.27
CA GLU A 115 8.98 1.49 5.10
C GLU A 115 7.47 1.45 5.32
N VAL A 116 6.71 1.12 4.28
CA VAL A 116 5.26 0.95 4.43
C VAL A 116 4.96 -0.16 5.42
N ALA A 117 5.65 -1.30 5.29
CA ALA A 117 5.45 -2.42 6.19
C ALA A 117 5.78 -2.05 7.64
N LEU A 118 6.87 -1.30 7.84
CA LEU A 118 7.28 -0.89 9.17
C LEU A 118 6.33 0.14 9.77
N GLY A 119 5.65 0.91 8.93
CA GLY A 119 4.63 1.85 9.40
C GLY A 119 3.36 1.17 9.86
N CYS A 120 3.12 -0.05 9.42
CA CYS A 120 1.98 -0.83 9.87
C CYS A 120 2.19 -1.25 11.33
N HIS A 121 1.09 -1.52 12.02
CA HIS A 121 1.17 -1.86 13.44
C HIS A 121 1.65 -3.29 13.65
N TYR A 122 1.43 -4.15 12.65
CA TYR A 122 1.81 -5.53 12.75
C TYR A 122 2.15 -6.06 11.35
N ARG A 123 3.02 -7.04 11.29
CA ARG A 123 3.47 -7.64 10.03
C ARG A 123 3.34 -9.13 10.09
N VAL A 124 2.77 -9.72 9.02
CA VAL A 124 2.83 -11.16 8.82
C VAL A 124 3.50 -11.37 7.47
N ALA A 125 4.27 -12.43 7.35
CA ALA A 125 5.02 -12.69 6.15
C ALA A 125 5.05 -14.18 5.89
N VAL A 126 4.97 -14.56 4.61
CA VAL A 126 5.19 -15.96 4.25
C VAL A 126 6.66 -16.30 4.50
N PRO A 127 6.99 -17.60 4.70
CA PRO A 127 8.37 -17.95 5.05
C PRO A 127 9.41 -17.53 4.02
N SER A 128 9.03 -17.42 2.74
CA SER A 128 9.97 -17.05 1.69
C SER A 128 10.10 -15.55 1.51
N ALA A 129 9.37 -14.75 2.27
CA ALA A 129 9.41 -13.30 2.11
C ALA A 129 10.77 -12.74 2.47
N LYS A 130 11.16 -11.68 1.77
CA LYS A 130 12.39 -10.95 2.02
C LYS A 130 12.08 -9.52 2.37
N LEU A 131 12.77 -9.01 3.36
CA LEU A 131 12.61 -7.63 3.80
C LEU A 131 13.95 -6.96 3.63
N GLU A 132 14.03 -5.96 2.75
CA GLU A 132 15.29 -5.34 2.39
C GLU A 132 15.19 -3.84 2.47
N ILE A 133 16.19 -3.21 3.04
CA ILE A 133 16.26 -1.77 3.14
C ILE A 133 16.38 -1.15 1.75
N GLY A 134 16.94 -1.90 0.83
CA GLY A 134 17.21 -1.41 -0.49
C GLY A 134 18.71 -1.20 -0.63
N ARG A 135 19.12 -0.66 -1.80
CA ARG A 135 20.50 -0.54 -2.08
C ARG A 135 21.01 0.69 -1.45
N ALA A 136 21.87 0.47 -0.64
CA ALA A 136 22.55 1.57 -0.08
C ALA A 136 23.71 1.90 -0.96
N HIS A 137 24.09 2.99 -1.10
CA HIS A 137 25.09 3.28 -1.93
C HIS A 137 25.91 4.00 -1.49
N VAL A 138 26.44 3.62 -1.51
CA VAL A 138 27.31 4.25 -0.92
C VAL A 138 28.20 4.51 -1.65
#